data_08f2bf67c7510baf2d9287917e0e1a28
#
_entry.id   08f2bf67c7510baf2d9287917e0e1a28
#
_cell.length_a   1.000
_cell.length_b   1.000
_cell.length_c   1.000
_cell.angle_alpha   90.00
_cell.angle_beta   90.00
_cell.angle_gamma   90.00
#
_symmetry.space_group_name_H-M   'P 1'
#
loop_
_entity.id
_entity.type
_entity.pdbx_description
1 polymer ?
#
loop_
_entity_poly.entity_id
_entity_poly.type
_entity_poly.pdbx_seq_one_letter_code
_entity_poly.pdbx_strand_id
1 'polypeptide(L)'
;MNPKKLIAVMLLTIALASSGACRKNQSANSTAPTSAAPGSASPELSHLPEGGITPTLPTTHFKGSIGNSNGLQMKLIRDGEKLTGSYFYQKIGTRTDLKGTVDKDGNVTLEEFDPGGKQTGVFKGLWKTDAEDFRASIAGNWSEPNGEKKTAFSVHEEPIQFAGGADIVAKSIKESNKKLNYKIDIQYPEVTGTLDNRFDKFNQEAKNLVTKQVAAFKKERADAAKEEAQMPEPPTLSDLGSDLSGGYTVAFANDDLISIEYDIGGYSAGAAHGNSSSSVLNYDVKAGKVLKLADVFKPGAKYLQAISAYCLNDLKKQSRKNGDSLPDDMIKSGAGPDARNFQSWNITKKGLDFTFDAYQVGPYAAGPQSVVVPYSALKDLINPDGPVGSFAK
;
A
#
# COMPACT_ATOMS: atom_id res chain seq x y z
N MET A 1 -47.06 6.17 -27.24
CA MET A 1 -45.95 6.34 -28.23
C MET A 1 -44.67 6.61 -27.46
N ASN A 2 -43.77 5.70 -27.60
CA ASN A 2 -42.44 5.65 -26.92
C ASN A 2 -41.49 6.71 -27.51
N PRO A 3 -40.53 7.22 -26.76
CA PRO A 3 -39.19 6.74 -27.03
C PRO A 3 -38.32 6.42 -25.79
N LYS A 4 -37.77 5.22 -25.85
CA LYS A 4 -36.66 4.80 -25.03
C LYS A 4 -35.43 5.63 -25.42
N LYS A 5 -34.87 6.40 -24.49
CA LYS A 5 -33.50 6.91 -24.61
C LYS A 5 -32.62 6.06 -23.71
N LEU A 6 -31.80 5.29 -24.36
CA LEU A 6 -30.64 4.60 -23.79
C LEU A 6 -29.71 5.65 -23.18
N ILE A 7 -29.49 5.55 -21.87
CA ILE A 7 -28.39 6.25 -21.21
C ILE A 7 -27.16 5.32 -21.40
N ALA A 8 -26.27 5.76 -22.25
CA ALA A 8 -24.96 5.12 -22.40
C ALA A 8 -24.11 5.44 -21.16
N VAL A 9 -23.91 4.45 -20.30
CA VAL A 9 -22.91 4.52 -19.23
C VAL A 9 -21.53 4.41 -19.92
N MET A 10 -20.84 5.53 -19.98
CA MET A 10 -19.48 5.60 -20.52
C MET A 10 -18.51 5.03 -19.48
N LEU A 11 -18.05 3.82 -19.71
CA LEU A 11 -16.94 3.22 -18.97
C LEU A 11 -15.66 3.99 -19.33
N LEU A 12 -15.20 4.84 -18.42
CA LEU A 12 -13.94 5.56 -18.57
C LEU A 12 -12.79 4.63 -18.14
N THR A 13 -12.18 3.97 -19.10
CA THR A 13 -10.87 3.34 -18.93
C THR A 13 -9.81 4.43 -18.98
N ILE A 14 -9.15 4.67 -17.84
CA ILE A 14 -8.02 5.59 -17.76
C ILE A 14 -6.81 4.92 -18.44
N ALA A 15 -6.57 5.26 -19.71
CA ALA A 15 -5.35 4.92 -20.41
C ALA A 15 -4.26 5.93 -20.03
N LEU A 16 -3.22 5.48 -19.34
CA LEU A 16 -2.00 6.27 -19.14
C LEU A 16 -1.23 6.35 -20.46
N ALA A 17 -1.32 7.48 -21.14
CA ALA A 17 -0.44 7.80 -22.25
C ALA A 17 0.86 8.43 -21.71
N SER A 18 1.97 7.70 -21.83
CA SER A 18 3.31 8.21 -21.62
C SER A 18 3.79 8.93 -22.87
N SER A 19 3.80 10.26 -22.86
CA SER A 19 4.48 11.07 -23.90
C SER A 19 5.91 11.36 -23.46
N GLY A 20 6.87 10.69 -24.08
CA GLY A 20 8.28 11.05 -24.02
C GLY A 20 8.56 12.27 -24.90
N ALA A 21 9.18 13.29 -24.34
CA ALA A 21 9.77 14.38 -25.09
C ALA A 21 11.28 14.47 -24.79
N CYS A 22 12.08 14.06 -25.78
CA CYS A 22 13.50 14.37 -25.83
C CYS A 22 13.72 15.86 -25.98
N ARG A 23 14.57 16.47 -25.15
CA ARG A 23 15.25 17.74 -25.46
C ARG A 23 16.75 17.61 -25.27
N LYS A 24 17.43 18.02 -26.33
CA LYS A 24 18.88 18.00 -26.51
C LYS A 24 19.61 18.97 -25.59
N ASN A 25 20.81 18.54 -25.18
CA ASN A 25 21.87 19.32 -24.54
C ASN A 25 22.30 20.53 -25.38
N GLN A 26 22.59 21.62 -24.70
CA GLN A 26 23.65 22.55 -25.11
C GLN A 26 24.52 22.89 -23.91
N SER A 27 25.80 22.67 -24.12
CA SER A 27 26.92 23.01 -23.25
C SER A 27 27.16 24.52 -23.25
N ALA A 28 27.50 25.10 -22.10
CA ALA A 28 28.26 26.34 -22.07
C ALA A 28 29.25 26.28 -20.88
N ASN A 29 30.52 26.33 -21.23
CA ASN A 29 31.67 26.56 -20.36
C ASN A 29 31.57 27.93 -19.70
N SER A 30 31.93 28.03 -18.43
CA SER A 30 32.49 29.24 -17.87
C SER A 30 33.42 28.93 -16.70
N THR A 31 34.60 29.45 -16.83
CA THR A 31 35.84 29.42 -16.06
C THR A 31 35.70 29.96 -14.63
N ALA A 32 36.49 29.36 -13.73
CA ALA A 32 36.75 29.80 -12.36
C ALA A 32 37.59 31.09 -12.31
N PRO A 33 37.65 31.75 -11.17
CA PRO A 33 38.97 32.06 -10.61
C PRO A 33 39.14 31.63 -9.15
N THR A 34 40.36 31.17 -8.94
CA THR A 34 41.07 30.83 -7.70
C THR A 34 41.24 32.05 -6.78
N SER A 35 41.02 31.85 -5.47
CA SER A 35 41.67 32.70 -4.45
C SER A 35 42.03 31.88 -3.22
N ALA A 36 43.24 32.07 -2.75
CA ALA A 36 43.95 31.31 -1.75
C ALA A 36 43.56 31.64 -0.31
N ALA A 37 43.91 30.72 0.57
CA ALA A 37 43.76 30.60 2.01
C ALA A 37 44.32 31.74 2.88
N PRO A 38 44.06 31.76 4.22
CA PRO A 38 45.00 31.06 5.10
C PRO A 38 44.34 30.32 6.27
N GLY A 39 45.10 29.38 6.79
CA GLY A 39 44.90 28.35 7.75
C GLY A 39 44.24 28.71 9.09
N SER A 40 43.55 27.71 9.62
CA SER A 40 43.27 27.59 11.05
C SER A 40 43.33 26.12 11.44
N ALA A 41 43.98 25.85 12.56
CA ALA A 41 44.33 24.57 13.11
C ALA A 41 43.14 23.63 13.33
N SER A 42 43.33 22.36 13.00
CA SER A 42 42.47 21.25 13.43
C SER A 42 42.57 21.04 14.95
N PRO A 43 41.47 20.87 15.67
CA PRO A 43 41.51 20.24 16.98
C PRO A 43 41.60 18.70 16.79
N GLU A 44 42.54 18.09 17.52
CA GLU A 44 42.71 16.65 17.65
C GLU A 44 41.36 15.97 18.00
N LEU A 45 41.01 14.97 17.18
CA LEU A 45 39.94 14.02 17.50
C LEU A 45 40.44 13.09 18.64
N SER A 46 40.18 13.49 19.87
CA SER A 46 40.33 12.61 21.02
C SER A 46 39.24 11.54 20.94
N HIS A 47 39.70 10.29 20.85
CA HIS A 47 39.03 9.00 21.16
C HIS A 47 37.49 9.04 21.37
N LEU A 48 36.75 8.74 20.30
CA LEU A 48 35.42 8.19 20.45
C LEU A 48 35.58 6.75 20.97
N PRO A 49 34.86 6.33 22.02
CA PRO A 49 34.84 4.92 22.41
C PRO A 49 34.29 4.10 21.24
N GLU A 50 34.93 2.97 20.93
CA GLU A 50 34.42 1.97 20.02
C GLU A 50 33.05 1.50 20.55
N GLY A 51 32.00 2.16 20.08
CA GLY A 51 30.63 1.76 20.33
C GLY A 51 30.38 0.47 19.57
N GLY A 52 30.46 -0.68 20.28
CA GLY A 52 29.99 -1.93 19.75
C GLY A 52 28.59 -1.73 19.21
N ILE A 53 28.35 -2.14 17.96
CA ILE A 53 27.02 -2.13 17.35
C ILE A 53 26.16 -3.05 18.21
N THR A 54 25.33 -2.48 19.09
CA THR A 54 24.33 -3.26 19.82
C THR A 54 23.38 -3.82 18.77
N PRO A 55 23.19 -5.15 18.66
CA PRO A 55 22.28 -5.71 17.67
C PRO A 55 20.90 -5.11 17.91
N THR A 56 20.38 -4.40 16.92
CA THR A 56 19.02 -3.87 16.98
C THR A 56 18.06 -5.07 16.89
N LEU A 57 17.26 -5.30 17.90
CA LEU A 57 16.24 -6.34 17.87
C LEU A 57 15.23 -6.05 16.74
N PRO A 58 14.79 -7.08 16.01
CA PRO A 58 13.88 -6.88 14.90
C PRO A 58 12.54 -6.28 15.38
N THR A 59 12.08 -5.29 14.66
CA THR A 59 10.76 -4.67 14.86
C THR A 59 9.74 -5.37 13.99
N THR A 60 8.63 -5.81 14.58
CA THR A 60 7.49 -6.35 13.84
C THR A 60 6.43 -5.25 13.71
N HIS A 61 6.01 -5.01 12.48
CA HIS A 61 5.00 -4.01 12.15
C HIS A 61 3.65 -4.69 11.98
N PHE A 62 2.62 -4.11 12.57
CA PHE A 62 1.25 -4.63 12.50
C PHE A 62 0.28 -3.53 12.05
N LYS A 63 -0.74 -3.94 11.33
CA LYS A 63 -1.89 -3.13 10.96
C LYS A 63 -3.18 -3.84 11.34
N GLY A 64 -4.18 -3.08 11.79
CA GLY A 64 -5.46 -3.65 12.17
C GLY A 64 -6.40 -2.63 12.78
N SER A 65 -7.24 -3.07 13.72
CA SER A 65 -8.25 -2.20 14.32
C SER A 65 -8.56 -2.56 15.77
N ILE A 66 -9.10 -1.59 16.48
CA ILE A 66 -9.82 -1.77 17.75
C ILE A 66 -11.29 -1.44 17.48
N GLY A 67 -12.19 -2.41 17.69
CA GLY A 67 -13.59 -2.30 17.29
C GLY A 67 -13.76 -2.18 15.78
N ASN A 68 -14.92 -1.70 15.35
CA ASN A 68 -15.32 -1.71 13.94
C ASN A 68 -14.82 -0.50 13.13
N SER A 69 -14.16 0.49 13.73
CA SER A 69 -13.91 1.77 13.06
C SER A 69 -12.57 2.43 13.32
N ASN A 70 -11.75 1.90 14.23
CA ASN A 70 -10.50 2.52 14.63
C ASN A 70 -9.30 1.75 14.06
N GLY A 71 -8.93 2.05 12.80
CA GLY A 71 -7.70 1.53 12.20
C GLY A 71 -6.47 1.98 13.00
N LEU A 72 -5.55 1.06 13.24
CA LEU A 72 -4.28 1.33 13.95
C LEU A 72 -3.09 0.74 13.20
N GLN A 73 -1.95 1.37 13.40
CA GLN A 73 -0.63 0.83 13.08
C GLN A 73 0.13 0.64 14.38
N MET A 74 0.74 -0.54 14.56
CA MET A 74 1.44 -0.92 15.79
C MET A 74 2.83 -1.46 15.45
N LYS A 75 3.81 -1.13 16.26
CA LYS A 75 5.16 -1.67 16.19
C LYS A 75 5.50 -2.34 17.50
N LEU A 76 6.04 -3.57 17.42
CA LEU A 76 6.49 -4.31 18.59
C LEU A 76 7.92 -4.80 18.37
N ILE A 77 8.74 -4.65 19.39
CA ILE A 77 10.08 -5.22 19.52
C ILE A 77 9.97 -6.32 20.56
N ARG A 78 10.38 -7.53 20.20
CA ARG A 78 10.38 -8.70 21.08
C ARG A 78 11.79 -9.02 21.55
N ASP A 79 11.96 -9.07 22.88
CA ASP A 79 13.19 -9.54 23.54
C ASP A 79 12.83 -10.66 24.51
N GLY A 80 12.99 -11.91 24.04
CA GLY A 80 12.49 -13.07 24.75
C GLY A 80 10.97 -13.04 24.93
N GLU A 81 10.53 -12.96 26.20
CA GLU A 81 9.11 -12.80 26.54
C GLU A 81 8.68 -11.34 26.67
N LYS A 82 9.63 -10.40 26.70
CA LYS A 82 9.34 -8.98 26.85
C LYS A 82 8.95 -8.37 25.51
N LEU A 83 7.90 -7.54 25.55
CA LEU A 83 7.45 -6.73 24.44
C LEU A 83 7.56 -5.23 24.79
N THR A 84 8.10 -4.47 23.84
CA THR A 84 8.07 -3.00 23.87
C THR A 84 7.68 -2.47 22.51
N GLY A 85 7.06 -1.30 22.46
CA GLY A 85 6.66 -0.75 21.17
C GLY A 85 5.79 0.48 21.29
N SER A 86 5.04 0.74 20.25
CA SER A 86 4.07 1.84 20.20
C SER A 86 3.02 1.56 19.14
N TYR A 87 1.91 2.25 19.24
CA TYR A 87 0.91 2.31 18.18
C TYR A 87 0.33 3.71 18.02
N PHE A 88 -0.40 3.93 16.95
CA PHE A 88 -1.21 5.12 16.76
C PHE A 88 -2.48 4.77 15.99
N TYR A 89 -3.54 5.49 16.28
CA TYR A 89 -4.76 5.44 15.47
C TYR A 89 -4.55 6.22 14.18
N GLN A 90 -4.84 5.61 13.05
CA GLN A 90 -4.65 6.22 11.73
C GLN A 90 -5.37 7.57 11.57
N LYS A 91 -6.49 7.77 12.26
CA LYS A 91 -7.26 9.02 12.21
C LYS A 91 -6.71 10.14 13.10
N ILE A 92 -6.01 9.81 14.17
CA ILE A 92 -5.61 10.77 15.22
C ILE A 92 -4.12 11.08 15.15
N GLY A 93 -3.28 10.08 14.78
CA GLY A 93 -1.84 10.25 14.63
C GLY A 93 -1.04 10.40 15.94
N THR A 94 -1.70 10.42 17.10
CA THR A 94 -1.01 10.49 18.39
C THR A 94 -0.38 9.13 18.71
N ARG A 95 0.93 9.15 18.98
CA ARG A 95 1.68 7.96 19.40
C ARG A 95 1.32 7.57 20.83
N THR A 96 1.12 6.30 21.05
CA THR A 96 0.85 5.68 22.35
C THR A 96 1.90 4.59 22.56
N ASP A 97 2.59 4.60 23.69
CA ASP A 97 3.65 3.63 23.98
C ASP A 97 3.07 2.34 24.57
N LEU A 98 3.73 1.22 24.26
CA LEU A 98 3.34 -0.12 24.67
C LEU A 98 4.48 -0.80 25.43
N LYS A 99 4.14 -1.48 26.54
CA LYS A 99 5.05 -2.34 27.30
C LYS A 99 4.30 -3.59 27.74
N GLY A 100 4.95 -4.75 27.70
CA GLY A 100 4.28 -5.97 28.14
C GLY A 100 5.07 -7.22 27.86
N THR A 101 4.33 -8.32 27.70
CA THR A 101 4.93 -9.66 27.58
C THR A 101 4.16 -10.52 26.58
N VAL A 102 4.85 -11.53 26.04
CA VAL A 102 4.28 -12.67 25.32
C VAL A 102 4.86 -13.94 25.93
N ASP A 103 4.02 -14.84 26.38
CA ASP A 103 4.47 -16.12 26.91
C ASP A 103 4.77 -17.17 25.80
N LYS A 104 5.21 -18.36 26.20
CA LYS A 104 5.51 -19.47 25.29
C LYS A 104 4.29 -19.99 24.53
N ASP A 105 3.10 -19.79 25.05
CA ASP A 105 1.84 -20.24 24.45
C ASP A 105 1.24 -19.12 23.54
N GLY A 106 1.94 -17.99 23.44
CA GLY A 106 1.54 -16.83 22.62
C GLY A 106 0.57 -15.89 23.31
N ASN A 107 0.28 -16.06 24.61
CA ASN A 107 -0.59 -15.09 25.30
C ASN A 107 0.15 -13.77 25.47
N VAL A 108 -0.45 -12.71 24.94
CA VAL A 108 0.08 -11.34 24.95
C VAL A 108 -0.67 -10.51 25.98
N THR A 109 0.09 -9.76 26.77
CA THR A 109 -0.43 -8.64 27.57
C THR A 109 0.41 -7.41 27.28
N LEU A 110 -0.22 -6.31 26.79
CA LEU A 110 0.43 -5.04 26.54
C LEU A 110 -0.30 -3.96 27.33
N GLU A 111 0.43 -3.22 28.12
CA GLU A 111 -0.02 -2.02 28.79
C GLU A 111 0.21 -0.80 27.89
N GLU A 112 -0.77 0.06 27.81
CA GLU A 112 -0.81 1.25 26.96
C GLU A 112 -0.56 2.50 27.83
N PHE A 113 0.33 3.38 27.32
CA PHE A 113 0.69 4.62 28.02
C PHE A 113 0.58 5.81 27.08
N ASP A 114 -0.06 6.86 27.53
CA ASP A 114 -0.12 8.14 26.82
C ASP A 114 1.28 8.84 26.83
N PRO A 115 1.46 9.93 26.06
CA PRO A 115 2.72 10.67 26.06
C PRO A 115 3.13 11.24 27.42
N GLY A 116 2.20 11.38 28.37
CA GLY A 116 2.45 11.80 29.75
C GLY A 116 2.87 10.64 30.67
N GLY A 117 2.92 9.39 30.16
CA GLY A 117 3.28 8.20 30.92
C GLY A 117 2.15 7.63 31.78
N LYS A 118 0.92 8.11 31.63
CA LYS A 118 -0.26 7.55 32.31
C LYS A 118 -0.76 6.33 31.56
N GLN A 119 -1.02 5.23 32.27
CA GLN A 119 -1.64 4.05 31.69
C GLN A 119 -3.09 4.35 31.27
N THR A 120 -3.41 4.07 30.02
CA THR A 120 -4.70 4.37 29.38
C THR A 120 -5.44 3.12 28.92
N GLY A 121 -4.76 1.98 28.81
CA GLY A 121 -5.41 0.75 28.40
C GLY A 121 -4.55 -0.49 28.57
N VAL A 122 -5.15 -1.64 28.30
CA VAL A 122 -4.50 -2.95 28.31
C VAL A 122 -5.02 -3.78 27.14
N PHE A 123 -4.10 -4.31 26.33
CA PHE A 123 -4.38 -5.34 25.33
C PHE A 123 -4.11 -6.70 25.92
N LYS A 124 -5.06 -7.62 25.81
CA LYS A 124 -4.89 -9.05 26.12
C LYS A 124 -5.34 -9.85 24.91
N GLY A 125 -4.45 -10.67 24.37
CA GLY A 125 -4.72 -11.41 23.15
C GLY A 125 -3.80 -12.61 22.97
N LEU A 126 -3.89 -13.20 21.80
CA LEU A 126 -3.09 -14.35 21.40
C LEU A 126 -2.28 -14.00 20.16
N TRP A 127 -0.96 -14.11 20.26
CA TRP A 127 -0.03 -14.03 19.15
C TRP A 127 -0.01 -15.37 18.43
N LYS A 128 -0.38 -15.38 17.18
CA LYS A 128 -0.32 -16.55 16.29
C LYS A 128 0.57 -16.23 15.11
N THR A 129 1.29 -17.24 14.63
CA THR A 129 1.97 -17.17 13.34
C THR A 129 1.24 -18.12 12.40
N ASP A 130 0.85 -17.61 11.25
CA ASP A 130 0.21 -18.41 10.21
C ASP A 130 1.20 -19.45 9.66
N ALA A 131 0.75 -20.67 9.44
CA ALA A 131 1.60 -21.77 8.97
C ALA A 131 1.92 -21.68 7.46
N GLU A 132 1.09 -20.98 6.68
CA GLU A 132 1.26 -20.87 5.25
C GLU A 132 2.13 -19.67 4.86
N ASP A 133 1.91 -18.49 5.49
CA ASP A 133 2.62 -17.26 5.13
C ASP A 133 3.61 -16.77 6.19
N PHE A 134 3.68 -17.44 7.34
CA PHE A 134 4.56 -17.12 8.47
C PHE A 134 4.36 -15.70 9.03
N ARG A 135 3.23 -15.07 8.72
CA ARG A 135 2.89 -13.76 9.27
C ARG A 135 2.30 -13.90 10.66
N ALA A 136 2.71 -12.97 11.52
CA ALA A 136 2.14 -12.89 12.85
C ALA A 136 0.78 -12.18 12.84
N SER A 137 -0.08 -12.58 13.74
CA SER A 137 -1.31 -11.87 14.07
C SER A 137 -1.51 -11.83 15.58
N ILE A 138 -2.13 -10.78 16.09
CA ILE A 138 -2.52 -10.69 17.49
C ILE A 138 -3.99 -10.31 17.54
N ALA A 139 -4.82 -11.15 18.14
CA ALA A 139 -6.24 -10.88 18.30
C ALA A 139 -6.68 -11.10 19.75
N GLY A 140 -7.61 -10.27 20.23
CA GLY A 140 -8.07 -10.32 21.59
C GLY A 140 -8.95 -9.15 21.98
N ASN A 141 -8.79 -8.67 23.21
CA ASN A 141 -9.56 -7.55 23.75
C ASN A 141 -8.62 -6.44 24.27
N TRP A 142 -8.92 -5.22 23.91
CA TRP A 142 -8.47 -4.03 24.58
C TRP A 142 -9.47 -3.65 25.67
N SER A 143 -8.99 -3.13 26.79
CA SER A 143 -9.84 -2.62 27.87
C SER A 143 -9.20 -1.38 28.52
N GLU A 144 -9.99 -0.60 29.25
CA GLU A 144 -9.45 0.36 30.21
C GLU A 144 -8.59 -0.33 31.29
N PRO A 145 -7.68 0.38 31.98
CA PRO A 145 -6.80 -0.23 33.01
C PRO A 145 -7.54 -0.95 34.12
N ASN A 146 -8.76 -0.51 34.46
CA ASN A 146 -9.65 -1.14 35.43
C ASN A 146 -10.38 -2.39 34.91
N GLY A 147 -10.15 -2.77 33.64
CA GLY A 147 -10.78 -3.92 32.98
C GLY A 147 -12.19 -3.62 32.42
N GLU A 148 -12.66 -2.40 32.49
CA GLU A 148 -13.92 -1.98 31.88
C GLU A 148 -13.78 -1.69 30.38
N LYS A 149 -14.91 -1.44 29.69
CA LYS A 149 -15.01 -1.10 28.26
C LYS A 149 -14.20 -2.02 27.34
N LYS A 150 -14.44 -3.30 27.45
CA LYS A 150 -13.77 -4.29 26.59
C LYS A 150 -14.19 -4.12 25.14
N THR A 151 -13.21 -4.00 24.25
CA THR A 151 -13.41 -3.88 22.81
C THR A 151 -12.48 -4.85 22.11
N ALA A 152 -13.01 -5.64 21.18
CA ALA A 152 -12.21 -6.58 20.39
C ALA A 152 -11.15 -5.82 19.56
N PHE A 153 -9.95 -6.37 19.45
CA PHE A 153 -8.93 -5.90 18.51
C PHE A 153 -8.35 -7.05 17.71
N SER A 154 -7.88 -6.74 16.53
CA SER A 154 -7.11 -7.66 15.69
C SER A 154 -6.09 -6.86 14.88
N VAL A 155 -4.86 -7.35 14.87
CA VAL A 155 -3.76 -6.79 14.09
C VAL A 155 -3.00 -7.91 13.39
N HIS A 156 -2.54 -7.63 12.16
CA HIS A 156 -1.81 -8.56 11.30
C HIS A 156 -0.46 -7.95 10.93
N GLU A 157 0.56 -8.78 10.88
CA GLU A 157 1.91 -8.34 10.50
C GLU A 157 1.93 -7.79 9.08
N GLU A 158 2.49 -6.60 8.93
CA GLU A 158 2.88 -6.04 7.64
C GLU A 158 4.33 -6.46 7.33
N PRO A 159 4.65 -6.84 6.09
CA PRO A 159 5.99 -7.30 5.72
C PRO A 159 6.97 -6.12 5.54
N ILE A 160 7.23 -5.40 6.63
CA ILE A 160 8.13 -4.25 6.69
C ILE A 160 9.40 -4.65 7.44
N GLN A 161 10.58 -4.51 6.82
CA GLN A 161 11.87 -4.99 7.30
C GLN A 161 12.98 -3.99 7.01
N PHE A 162 12.90 -2.77 7.53
CA PHE A 162 13.97 -1.80 7.44
C PHE A 162 15.03 -2.06 8.52
N ALA A 163 16.31 -2.03 8.13
CA ALA A 163 17.42 -2.21 9.06
C ALA A 163 17.78 -0.93 9.84
N GLY A 164 17.50 0.25 9.28
CA GLY A 164 18.00 1.54 9.76
C GLY A 164 17.03 2.37 10.60
N GLY A 165 15.97 1.77 11.16
CA GLY A 165 14.97 2.51 11.95
C GLY A 165 13.96 3.30 11.12
N ALA A 166 14.00 3.18 9.79
CA ALA A 166 12.96 3.67 8.89
C ALA A 166 11.62 2.98 9.19
N ASP A 167 10.52 3.67 8.90
CA ASP A 167 9.18 3.19 9.13
C ASP A 167 8.22 3.72 8.07
N ILE A 168 7.13 3.00 7.80
CA ILE A 168 6.06 3.45 6.93
C ILE A 168 4.91 3.95 7.78
N VAL A 169 4.56 5.23 7.64
CA VAL A 169 3.43 5.84 8.32
C VAL A 169 2.35 6.25 7.32
N ALA A 170 1.09 6.15 7.74
CA ALA A 170 -0.01 6.61 6.93
C ALA A 170 -0.12 8.14 6.97
N LYS A 171 -0.13 8.75 5.78
CA LYS A 171 -0.55 10.14 5.55
C LYS A 171 -1.94 10.14 4.93
N SER A 172 -2.66 11.24 5.05
CA SER A 172 -4.00 11.33 4.48
C SER A 172 -4.24 12.63 3.74
N ILE A 173 -5.07 12.55 2.70
CA ILE A 173 -5.69 13.70 2.03
C ILE A 173 -7.16 13.67 2.41
N LYS A 174 -7.62 14.69 3.13
CA LYS A 174 -9.03 14.86 3.52
C LYS A 174 -9.54 16.19 3.00
N GLU A 175 -10.65 16.14 2.29
CA GLU A 175 -11.29 17.32 1.73
C GLU A 175 -12.81 17.12 1.67
N SER A 176 -13.57 18.18 1.84
CA SER A 176 -15.00 18.19 1.56
C SER A 176 -15.37 19.48 0.83
N ASN A 177 -16.29 19.37 -0.13
CA ASN A 177 -16.78 20.51 -0.88
C ASN A 177 -18.32 20.48 -0.91
N LYS A 178 -18.93 21.39 -0.17
CA LYS A 178 -20.41 21.49 -0.08
C LYS A 178 -21.05 21.91 -1.40
N LYS A 179 -20.38 22.78 -2.19
CA LYS A 179 -20.93 23.28 -3.46
C LYS A 179 -20.99 22.19 -4.53
N LEU A 180 -19.96 21.33 -4.58
CA LEU A 180 -19.89 20.20 -5.52
C LEU A 180 -20.34 18.89 -4.90
N ASN A 181 -20.82 18.94 -3.65
CA ASN A 181 -21.32 17.82 -2.84
C ASN A 181 -20.42 16.58 -2.90
N TYR A 182 -19.14 16.73 -2.46
CA TYR A 182 -18.22 15.61 -2.37
C TYR A 182 -17.40 15.57 -1.08
N LYS A 183 -16.90 14.37 -0.78
CA LYS A 183 -15.92 14.11 0.27
C LYS A 183 -14.75 13.30 -0.27
N ILE A 184 -13.54 13.57 0.24
CA ILE A 184 -12.32 12.83 -0.06
C ILE A 184 -11.69 12.43 1.27
N ASP A 185 -11.33 11.13 1.44
CA ASP A 185 -10.55 10.61 2.55
C ASP A 185 -9.67 9.46 2.05
N ILE A 186 -8.44 9.79 1.63
CA ILE A 186 -7.47 8.83 1.08
C ILE A 186 -6.24 8.79 1.95
N GLN A 187 -5.73 7.59 2.20
CA GLN A 187 -4.46 7.35 2.87
C GLN A 187 -3.38 6.91 1.87
N TYR A 188 -2.14 7.34 2.13
CA TYR A 188 -0.95 6.92 1.38
C TYR A 188 0.25 6.75 2.30
N PRO A 189 1.24 5.89 1.95
CA PRO A 189 2.41 5.66 2.77
C PRO A 189 3.44 6.78 2.64
N GLU A 190 4.16 7.04 3.74
CA GLU A 190 5.36 7.86 3.77
C GLU A 190 6.43 7.14 4.60
N VAL A 191 7.62 6.95 4.06
CA VAL A 191 8.78 6.45 4.82
C VAL A 191 9.32 7.59 5.67
N THR A 192 9.50 7.33 6.96
CA THR A 192 9.97 8.29 7.97
C THR A 192 11.00 7.62 8.89
N GLY A 193 11.54 8.36 9.87
CA GLY A 193 12.45 7.81 10.89
C GLY A 193 13.87 7.54 10.40
N THR A 194 14.22 8.05 9.22
CA THR A 194 15.56 7.92 8.63
C THR A 194 16.02 9.24 8.01
N LEU A 195 17.33 9.43 7.92
CA LEU A 195 17.96 10.52 7.16
C LEU A 195 18.40 10.07 5.76
N ASP A 196 18.06 8.85 5.36
CA ASP A 196 18.39 8.32 4.05
C ASP A 196 17.47 8.93 2.98
N ASN A 197 18.05 9.82 2.16
CA ASN A 197 17.31 10.55 1.11
C ASN A 197 16.87 9.67 -0.08
N ARG A 198 17.28 8.40 -0.13
CA ARG A 198 16.80 7.46 -1.16
C ARG A 198 15.28 7.26 -1.08
N PHE A 199 14.71 7.43 0.12
CA PHE A 199 13.27 7.31 0.34
C PHE A 199 12.46 8.56 -0.09
N ASP A 200 13.10 9.72 -0.28
CA ASP A 200 12.39 10.96 -0.66
C ASP A 200 11.65 10.82 -1.99
N LYS A 201 12.26 10.15 -2.97
CA LYS A 201 11.62 9.88 -4.26
C LYS A 201 10.45 8.92 -4.12
N PHE A 202 10.57 7.87 -3.29
CA PHE A 202 9.45 6.99 -2.99
C PHE A 202 8.29 7.79 -2.40
N ASN A 203 8.54 8.61 -1.37
CA ASN A 203 7.53 9.45 -0.74
C ASN A 203 6.84 10.37 -1.75
N GLN A 204 7.62 10.95 -2.67
CA GLN A 204 7.08 11.77 -3.76
C GLN A 204 6.18 10.96 -4.71
N GLU A 205 6.61 9.77 -5.15
CA GLU A 205 5.82 8.90 -6.05
C GLU A 205 4.55 8.39 -5.37
N ALA A 206 4.64 7.99 -4.10
CA ALA A 206 3.49 7.57 -3.29
C ALA A 206 2.42 8.67 -3.20
N LYS A 207 2.84 9.90 -2.90
CA LYS A 207 1.96 11.07 -2.85
C LYS A 207 1.41 11.43 -4.22
N ASN A 208 2.24 11.41 -5.26
CA ASN A 208 1.84 11.75 -6.64
C ASN A 208 0.74 10.83 -7.15
N LEU A 209 0.81 9.52 -6.84
CA LEU A 209 -0.18 8.54 -7.26
C LEU A 209 -1.58 8.95 -6.76
N VAL A 210 -1.71 9.20 -5.45
CA VAL A 210 -3.02 9.59 -4.86
C VAL A 210 -3.45 11.00 -5.28
N THR A 211 -2.52 11.94 -5.42
CA THR A 211 -2.84 13.31 -5.84
C THR A 211 -3.41 13.35 -7.26
N LYS A 212 -2.92 12.50 -8.16
CA LYS A 212 -3.46 12.36 -9.52
C LYS A 212 -4.92 11.86 -9.50
N GLN A 213 -5.22 10.87 -8.66
CA GLN A 213 -6.59 10.34 -8.53
C GLN A 213 -7.54 11.40 -7.93
N VAL A 214 -7.10 12.11 -6.88
CA VAL A 214 -7.86 13.24 -6.32
C VAL A 214 -8.15 14.31 -7.37
N ALA A 215 -7.15 14.69 -8.17
CA ALA A 215 -7.34 15.67 -9.23
C ALA A 215 -8.32 15.20 -10.31
N ALA A 216 -8.25 13.93 -10.71
CA ALA A 216 -9.18 13.34 -11.67
C ALA A 216 -10.62 13.34 -11.15
N PHE A 217 -10.83 12.89 -9.90
CA PHE A 217 -12.14 12.90 -9.24
C PHE A 217 -12.72 14.33 -9.13
N LYS A 218 -11.91 15.31 -8.71
CA LYS A 218 -12.36 16.72 -8.61
C LYS A 218 -12.77 17.27 -9.96
N LYS A 219 -12.02 16.93 -11.02
CA LYS A 219 -12.36 17.34 -12.39
C LYS A 219 -13.67 16.70 -12.83
N GLU A 220 -13.85 15.41 -12.64
CA GLU A 220 -15.09 14.69 -12.97
C GLU A 220 -16.29 15.30 -12.27
N ARG A 221 -16.20 15.58 -10.96
CA ARG A 221 -17.29 16.25 -10.20
C ARG A 221 -17.59 17.66 -10.70
N ALA A 222 -16.55 18.43 -11.06
CA ALA A 222 -16.75 19.75 -11.60
C ALA A 222 -17.43 19.74 -12.99
N ASP A 223 -17.10 18.76 -13.81
CA ASP A 223 -17.70 18.61 -15.15
C ASP A 223 -19.15 18.10 -15.03
N ALA A 224 -19.42 17.09 -14.17
CA ALA A 224 -20.78 16.63 -13.88
C ALA A 224 -21.69 17.75 -13.34
N ALA A 225 -21.19 18.59 -12.43
CA ALA A 225 -21.96 19.73 -11.91
C ALA A 225 -22.31 20.76 -12.99
N LYS A 226 -21.48 20.95 -14.03
CA LYS A 226 -21.80 21.80 -15.17
C LYS A 226 -22.90 21.20 -16.05
N GLU A 227 -22.87 19.88 -16.24
CA GLU A 227 -23.89 19.17 -17.00
C GLU A 227 -25.24 19.18 -16.24
N GLU A 228 -25.21 18.91 -14.92
CA GLU A 228 -26.40 19.00 -14.05
C GLU A 228 -27.06 20.40 -14.12
N ALA A 229 -26.26 21.46 -14.10
CA ALA A 229 -26.76 22.83 -14.17
C ALA A 229 -27.44 23.19 -15.50
N GLN A 230 -27.26 22.42 -16.57
CA GLN A 230 -27.87 22.62 -17.88
C GLN A 230 -29.14 21.77 -18.07
N MET A 231 -29.48 20.88 -17.11
CA MET A 231 -30.68 20.06 -17.19
C MET A 231 -31.92 20.91 -16.84
N PRO A 232 -33.03 20.76 -17.57
CA PRO A 232 -34.30 21.48 -17.28
C PRO A 232 -34.88 21.13 -15.90
N GLU A 233 -34.71 19.89 -15.49
CA GLU A 233 -35.03 19.37 -14.16
C GLU A 233 -33.77 18.66 -13.63
N PRO A 234 -32.94 19.35 -12.82
CA PRO A 234 -31.78 18.71 -12.25
C PRO A 234 -32.24 17.54 -11.36
N PRO A 235 -31.59 16.38 -11.49
CA PRO A 235 -31.96 15.24 -10.68
C PRO A 235 -31.79 15.58 -9.19
N THR A 236 -32.75 15.21 -8.36
CA THR A 236 -32.68 15.27 -6.87
C THR A 236 -31.55 14.41 -6.29
N LEU A 237 -30.77 13.76 -7.16
CA LEU A 237 -29.60 12.95 -6.84
C LEU A 237 -28.43 13.77 -6.25
N SER A 238 -28.45 15.10 -6.37
CA SER A 238 -27.47 16.00 -5.75
C SER A 238 -27.38 15.84 -4.22
N ASP A 239 -28.43 15.33 -3.58
CA ASP A 239 -28.45 15.10 -2.12
C ASP A 239 -27.63 13.88 -1.69
N LEU A 240 -27.36 12.93 -2.59
CA LEU A 240 -26.64 11.69 -2.25
C LEU A 240 -25.12 11.89 -2.12
N GLY A 241 -24.58 12.99 -2.63
CA GLY A 241 -23.15 13.28 -2.60
C GLY A 241 -22.30 12.29 -3.41
N SER A 242 -21.06 12.64 -3.60
CA SER A 242 -20.04 11.75 -4.17
C SER A 242 -18.88 11.62 -3.19
N ASP A 243 -18.18 10.51 -3.18
CA ASP A 243 -17.01 10.35 -2.36
C ASP A 243 -15.85 9.69 -3.11
N LEU A 244 -14.65 9.95 -2.66
CA LEU A 244 -13.45 9.25 -3.04
C LEU A 244 -12.70 8.87 -1.77
N SER A 245 -12.55 7.58 -1.51
CA SER A 245 -11.96 7.06 -0.30
C SER A 245 -11.07 5.86 -0.59
N GLY A 246 -10.15 5.58 0.32
CA GLY A 246 -9.31 4.41 0.18
C GLY A 246 -8.03 4.49 0.99
N GLY A 247 -7.20 3.48 0.83
CA GLY A 247 -5.98 3.33 1.57
C GLY A 247 -4.94 2.52 0.81
N TYR A 248 -3.98 2.01 1.56
CA TYR A 248 -2.92 1.20 1.01
C TYR A 248 -2.64 -0.02 1.89
N THR A 249 -2.02 -1.01 1.26
CA THR A 249 -1.45 -2.18 1.93
C THR A 249 0.02 -2.29 1.54
N VAL A 250 0.89 -2.55 2.52
CA VAL A 250 2.29 -2.85 2.27
C VAL A 250 2.39 -4.33 1.91
N ALA A 251 2.69 -4.63 0.66
CA ALA A 251 2.92 -6.00 0.22
C ALA A 251 4.32 -6.49 0.57
N PHE A 252 5.30 -5.57 0.53
CA PHE A 252 6.68 -5.80 0.98
C PHE A 252 7.41 -4.46 1.14
N ALA A 253 8.30 -4.35 2.15
CA ALA A 253 9.18 -3.21 2.29
C ALA A 253 10.48 -3.60 3.01
N ASN A 254 11.61 -3.17 2.47
CA ASN A 254 12.92 -3.17 3.09
C ASN A 254 13.78 -2.01 2.55
N ASP A 255 15.06 -1.95 2.91
CA ASP A 255 15.98 -0.88 2.49
C ASP A 255 16.24 -0.84 0.98
N ASP A 256 15.92 -1.90 0.23
CA ASP A 256 16.17 -2.02 -1.21
C ASP A 256 14.89 -1.91 -2.05
N LEU A 257 13.75 -2.41 -1.53
CA LEU A 257 12.50 -2.53 -2.28
C LEU A 257 11.30 -2.14 -1.42
N ILE A 258 10.35 -1.43 -2.02
CA ILE A 258 9.03 -1.15 -1.41
C ILE A 258 7.96 -1.50 -2.45
N SER A 259 6.98 -2.29 -2.03
CA SER A 259 5.82 -2.69 -2.84
C SER A 259 4.53 -2.36 -2.09
N ILE A 260 3.75 -1.48 -2.66
CA ILE A 260 2.50 -0.96 -2.08
C ILE A 260 1.36 -1.25 -3.05
N GLU A 261 0.25 -1.74 -2.50
CA GLU A 261 -1.03 -1.81 -3.18
C GLU A 261 -1.93 -0.70 -2.62
N TYR A 262 -2.60 0.03 -3.51
CA TYR A 262 -3.64 0.98 -3.16
C TYR A 262 -4.99 0.44 -3.60
N ASP A 263 -5.96 0.46 -2.71
CA ASP A 263 -7.38 0.26 -3.00
C ASP A 263 -8.09 1.60 -2.81
N ILE A 264 -8.38 2.26 -3.93
CA ILE A 264 -9.04 3.56 -3.94
C ILE A 264 -10.29 3.44 -4.77
N GLY A 265 -11.39 3.77 -4.15
CA GLY A 265 -12.70 3.73 -4.76
C GLY A 265 -13.55 4.91 -4.37
N GLY A 266 -14.70 5.00 -5.00
CA GLY A 266 -15.63 6.07 -4.72
C GLY A 266 -17.04 5.75 -5.19
N TYR A 267 -17.94 6.59 -4.76
CA TYR A 267 -19.31 6.61 -5.20
C TYR A 267 -19.56 7.92 -5.94
N SER A 268 -20.14 7.82 -7.11
CA SER A 268 -20.67 8.99 -7.84
C SER A 268 -22.18 9.06 -7.63
N ALA A 269 -22.69 10.23 -7.29
CA ALA A 269 -24.12 10.45 -7.09
C ALA A 269 -24.95 9.89 -8.27
N GLY A 270 -25.93 9.03 -7.96
CA GLY A 270 -26.77 8.35 -8.97
C GLY A 270 -26.21 7.06 -9.56
N ALA A 271 -25.01 6.64 -9.20
CA ALA A 271 -24.50 5.32 -9.56
C ALA A 271 -25.24 4.21 -8.79
N ALA A 272 -25.37 3.04 -9.40
CA ALA A 272 -26.02 1.90 -8.74
C ALA A 272 -25.23 1.38 -7.53
N HIS A 273 -23.89 1.54 -7.56
CA HIS A 273 -22.96 1.16 -6.48
C HIS A 273 -21.66 1.94 -6.62
N GLY A 274 -20.85 1.96 -5.56
CA GLY A 274 -19.47 2.43 -5.61
C GLY A 274 -18.60 1.53 -6.49
N ASN A 275 -17.47 2.06 -6.92
CA ASN A 275 -16.45 1.31 -7.65
C ASN A 275 -15.10 1.53 -7.00
N SER A 276 -14.28 0.49 -6.93
CA SER A 276 -12.89 0.57 -6.50
C SER A 276 -11.98 -0.04 -7.56
N SER A 277 -10.75 0.43 -7.59
CA SER A 277 -9.70 -0.14 -8.42
C SER A 277 -8.39 -0.22 -7.64
N SER A 278 -7.65 -1.28 -7.87
CA SER A 278 -6.31 -1.44 -7.34
C SER A 278 -5.29 -0.70 -8.21
N SER A 279 -4.34 -0.06 -7.58
CA SER A 279 -3.15 0.47 -8.22
C SER A 279 -1.93 0.17 -7.38
N VAL A 280 -0.77 0.08 -8.00
CA VAL A 280 0.43 -0.41 -7.34
C VAL A 280 1.59 0.56 -7.47
N LEU A 281 2.44 0.59 -6.45
CA LEU A 281 3.73 1.26 -6.48
C LEU A 281 4.80 0.25 -6.06
N ASN A 282 5.48 -0.34 -7.04
CA ASN A 282 6.68 -1.13 -6.81
C ASN A 282 7.89 -0.22 -7.03
N TYR A 283 8.72 -0.06 -6.02
CA TYR A 283 9.81 0.91 -6.04
C TYR A 283 11.14 0.25 -5.65
N ASP A 284 12.13 0.42 -6.51
CA ASP A 284 13.52 0.07 -6.25
C ASP A 284 14.19 1.25 -5.55
N VAL A 285 14.38 1.14 -4.25
CA VAL A 285 15.00 2.19 -3.40
C VAL A 285 16.46 2.37 -3.80
N LYS A 286 17.16 1.26 -4.09
CA LYS A 286 18.56 1.28 -4.47
C LYS A 286 18.79 1.98 -5.83
N ALA A 287 17.94 1.68 -6.81
CA ALA A 287 18.00 2.32 -8.12
C ALA A 287 17.27 3.68 -8.18
N GLY A 288 16.46 4.01 -7.16
CA GLY A 288 15.69 5.25 -7.09
C GLY A 288 14.62 5.35 -8.17
N LYS A 289 13.92 4.25 -8.50
CA LYS A 289 12.95 4.21 -9.61
C LYS A 289 11.72 3.37 -9.32
N VAL A 290 10.61 3.75 -9.94
CA VAL A 290 9.40 2.91 -10.01
C VAL A 290 9.68 1.73 -10.96
N LEU A 291 9.34 0.52 -10.50
CA LEU A 291 9.50 -0.72 -11.27
C LEU A 291 8.30 -0.97 -12.16
N LYS A 292 8.59 -1.39 -13.39
CA LYS A 292 7.64 -2.03 -14.30
C LYS A 292 7.76 -3.54 -14.18
N LEU A 293 6.70 -4.29 -14.47
CA LEU A 293 6.73 -5.75 -14.43
C LEU A 293 7.87 -6.34 -15.27
N ALA A 294 8.17 -5.74 -16.42
CA ALA A 294 9.29 -6.14 -17.28
C ALA A 294 10.68 -6.02 -16.62
N ASP A 295 10.86 -5.11 -15.65
CA ASP A 295 12.16 -4.91 -14.96
C ASP A 295 12.56 -6.12 -14.10
N VAL A 296 11.59 -6.99 -13.78
CA VAL A 296 11.80 -8.21 -12.99
C VAL A 296 12.45 -9.31 -13.81
N PHE A 297 12.29 -9.30 -15.14
CA PHE A 297 12.60 -10.42 -16.01
C PHE A 297 13.83 -10.18 -16.90
N LYS A 298 14.41 -11.27 -17.38
CA LYS A 298 15.48 -11.24 -18.39
C LYS A 298 14.97 -10.57 -19.66
N PRO A 299 15.78 -9.79 -20.36
CA PRO A 299 15.40 -9.23 -21.66
C PRO A 299 14.89 -10.29 -22.63
N GLY A 300 13.72 -10.05 -23.25
CA GLY A 300 13.11 -10.97 -24.19
C GLY A 300 12.45 -12.22 -23.59
N ALA A 301 12.41 -12.35 -22.27
CA ALA A 301 11.73 -13.46 -21.60
C ALA A 301 10.21 -13.44 -21.87
N LYS A 302 9.62 -14.62 -22.10
CA LYS A 302 8.18 -14.79 -22.33
C LYS A 302 7.40 -14.85 -21.02
N TYR A 303 7.63 -13.86 -20.12
CA TYR A 303 7.07 -13.87 -18.78
C TYR A 303 5.54 -13.72 -18.76
N LEU A 304 4.95 -12.95 -19.68
CA LEU A 304 3.49 -12.79 -19.74
C LEU A 304 2.77 -14.11 -19.98
N GLN A 305 3.33 -14.97 -20.84
CA GLN A 305 2.78 -16.29 -21.10
C GLN A 305 2.85 -17.19 -19.87
N ALA A 306 3.96 -17.17 -19.14
CA ALA A 306 4.14 -17.97 -17.93
C ALA A 306 3.21 -17.49 -16.79
N ILE A 307 3.13 -16.18 -16.55
CA ILE A 307 2.23 -15.59 -15.56
C ILE A 307 0.78 -15.92 -15.90
N SER A 308 0.37 -15.67 -17.15
CA SER A 308 -0.98 -15.97 -17.61
C SER A 308 -1.35 -17.44 -17.44
N ALA A 309 -0.49 -18.36 -17.85
CA ALA A 309 -0.74 -19.80 -17.71
C ALA A 309 -0.95 -20.20 -16.24
N TYR A 310 -0.15 -19.64 -15.33
CA TYR A 310 -0.29 -19.87 -13.91
C TYR A 310 -1.60 -19.29 -13.36
N CYS A 311 -1.88 -18.01 -13.63
CA CYS A 311 -3.08 -17.32 -13.16
C CYS A 311 -4.37 -17.97 -13.67
N LEU A 312 -4.44 -18.33 -14.95
CA LEU A 312 -5.58 -19.05 -15.54
C LEU A 312 -5.89 -20.37 -14.81
N ASN A 313 -4.83 -21.13 -14.48
CA ASN A 313 -5.00 -22.39 -13.76
C ASN A 313 -5.43 -22.17 -12.30
N ASP A 314 -4.83 -21.19 -11.63
CA ASP A 314 -5.10 -20.90 -10.23
C ASP A 314 -6.50 -20.33 -10.02
N LEU A 315 -6.92 -19.33 -10.80
CA LEU A 315 -8.27 -18.77 -10.78
C LEU A 315 -9.35 -19.83 -10.97
N LYS A 316 -9.15 -20.79 -11.88
CA LYS A 316 -10.07 -21.91 -12.05
C LYS A 316 -10.14 -22.83 -10.83
N LYS A 317 -9.02 -23.02 -10.12
CA LYS A 317 -9.00 -23.81 -8.89
C LYS A 317 -9.71 -23.07 -7.77
N GLN A 318 -9.46 -21.77 -7.61
CA GLN A 318 -10.12 -20.94 -6.60
C GLN A 318 -11.64 -20.92 -6.82
N SER A 319 -12.09 -20.69 -8.05
CA SER A 319 -13.51 -20.69 -8.43
C SER A 319 -14.22 -21.99 -8.03
N ARG A 320 -13.59 -23.15 -8.29
CA ARG A 320 -14.15 -24.46 -7.90
C ARG A 320 -14.19 -24.68 -6.41
N LYS A 321 -13.18 -24.20 -5.67
CA LYS A 321 -13.06 -24.38 -4.22
C LYS A 321 -14.08 -23.54 -3.48
N ASN A 322 -14.32 -22.32 -3.92
CA ASN A 322 -15.18 -21.36 -3.24
C ASN A 322 -16.67 -21.50 -3.63
N GLY A 323 -16.99 -22.37 -4.59
CA GLY A 323 -18.35 -22.50 -5.12
C GLY A 323 -18.78 -21.31 -5.98
N ASP A 324 -17.90 -20.33 -6.19
CA ASP A 324 -18.10 -19.17 -7.03
C ASP A 324 -17.69 -19.53 -8.46
N SER A 325 -18.67 -19.61 -9.33
CA SER A 325 -18.42 -19.88 -10.73
C SER A 325 -17.94 -18.61 -11.43
N LEU A 326 -16.62 -18.36 -11.41
CA LEU A 326 -16.04 -17.35 -12.31
C LEU A 326 -16.19 -17.85 -13.75
N PRO A 327 -16.82 -17.08 -14.67
CA PRO A 327 -17.00 -17.50 -16.06
C PRO A 327 -15.67 -17.73 -16.77
N ASP A 328 -15.53 -18.86 -17.44
CA ASP A 328 -14.28 -19.25 -18.12
C ASP A 328 -13.81 -18.24 -19.17
N ASP A 329 -14.73 -17.57 -19.84
CA ASP A 329 -14.48 -16.53 -20.84
C ASP A 329 -13.93 -15.25 -20.18
N MET A 330 -14.47 -14.86 -19.01
CA MET A 330 -13.95 -13.72 -18.23
C MET A 330 -12.54 -14.03 -17.71
N ILE A 331 -12.30 -15.22 -17.14
CA ILE A 331 -10.96 -15.63 -16.72
C ILE A 331 -9.98 -15.57 -17.91
N LYS A 332 -10.34 -16.12 -19.08
CA LYS A 332 -9.47 -16.13 -20.26
C LYS A 332 -9.18 -14.73 -20.79
N SER A 333 -10.16 -13.84 -20.82
CA SER A 333 -9.96 -12.46 -21.29
C SER A 333 -9.19 -11.62 -20.27
N GLY A 334 -9.51 -11.72 -18.99
CA GLY A 334 -8.96 -10.88 -17.92
C GLY A 334 -7.60 -11.32 -17.39
N ALA A 335 -7.20 -12.61 -17.59
CA ALA A 335 -5.90 -13.15 -17.20
C ALA A 335 -5.12 -13.74 -18.40
N GLY A 336 -5.52 -13.45 -19.63
CA GLY A 336 -4.77 -13.79 -20.85
C GLY A 336 -3.41 -13.08 -20.92
N PRO A 337 -2.47 -13.52 -21.80
CA PRO A 337 -1.08 -13.05 -21.84
C PRO A 337 -0.92 -11.65 -22.49
N ASP A 338 -1.69 -10.69 -22.00
CA ASP A 338 -1.63 -9.28 -22.37
C ASP A 338 -1.12 -8.47 -21.18
N ALA A 339 -0.17 -7.56 -21.39
CA ALA A 339 0.39 -6.73 -20.33
C ALA A 339 -0.66 -5.88 -19.60
N ARG A 340 -1.76 -5.55 -20.27
CA ARG A 340 -2.88 -4.82 -19.67
C ARG A 340 -3.58 -5.59 -18.55
N ASN A 341 -3.55 -6.92 -18.60
CA ASN A 341 -4.16 -7.78 -17.60
C ASN A 341 -3.35 -7.91 -16.31
N PHE A 342 -2.08 -7.47 -16.31
CA PHE A 342 -1.14 -7.64 -15.22
C PHE A 342 -0.56 -6.30 -14.76
N GLN A 343 -1.37 -5.23 -14.74
CA GLN A 343 -0.95 -3.91 -14.29
C GLN A 343 -0.91 -3.81 -12.76
N SER A 344 -1.84 -4.48 -12.08
CA SER A 344 -1.91 -4.53 -10.64
C SER A 344 -1.13 -5.76 -10.14
N TRP A 345 0.13 -5.53 -9.76
CA TRP A 345 1.01 -6.58 -9.29
C TRP A 345 1.91 -6.08 -8.17
N ASN A 346 2.16 -6.93 -7.19
CA ASN A 346 3.01 -6.60 -6.05
C ASN A 346 4.16 -7.60 -5.91
N ILE A 347 5.27 -7.11 -5.32
CA ILE A 347 6.37 -7.94 -4.86
C ILE A 347 6.03 -8.44 -3.47
N THR A 348 6.10 -9.75 -3.25
CA THR A 348 5.98 -10.37 -1.93
C THR A 348 7.20 -11.26 -1.66
N LYS A 349 7.37 -11.78 -0.45
CA LYS A 349 8.44 -12.75 -0.14
C LYS A 349 8.28 -14.09 -0.88
N LYS A 350 7.06 -14.44 -1.28
CA LYS A 350 6.72 -15.75 -1.89
C LYS A 350 6.68 -15.73 -3.40
N GLY A 351 6.39 -14.58 -3.99
CA GLY A 351 6.17 -14.47 -5.42
C GLY A 351 5.68 -13.08 -5.82
N LEU A 352 5.24 -12.99 -7.06
CA LEU A 352 4.53 -11.83 -7.57
C LEU A 352 3.03 -12.04 -7.35
N ASP A 353 2.41 -11.12 -6.63
CA ASP A 353 0.96 -11.13 -6.36
C ASP A 353 0.26 -10.26 -7.40
N PHE A 354 -0.70 -10.83 -8.11
CA PHE A 354 -1.49 -10.16 -9.14
C PHE A 354 -2.92 -9.97 -8.66
N THR A 355 -3.36 -8.73 -8.58
CA THR A 355 -4.74 -8.38 -8.26
C THR A 355 -5.53 -8.14 -9.54
N PHE A 356 -6.65 -8.83 -9.67
CA PHE A 356 -7.64 -8.69 -10.74
C PHE A 356 -8.86 -7.98 -10.15
N ASP A 357 -9.10 -6.75 -10.58
CA ASP A 357 -10.23 -5.95 -10.08
C ASP A 357 -11.59 -6.58 -10.40
N ALA A 358 -12.62 -6.15 -9.71
CA ALA A 358 -13.99 -6.54 -10.02
C ALA A 358 -14.29 -6.33 -11.52
N TYR A 359 -15.02 -7.24 -12.13
CA TYR A 359 -15.29 -7.34 -13.58
C TYR A 359 -14.12 -7.79 -14.46
N GLN A 360 -12.88 -7.89 -13.98
CA GLN A 360 -11.77 -8.30 -14.81
C GLN A 360 -11.79 -9.80 -15.13
N VAL A 361 -11.98 -10.65 -14.11
CA VAL A 361 -11.99 -12.12 -14.26
C VAL A 361 -13.29 -12.77 -13.78
N GLY A 362 -14.24 -11.97 -13.28
CA GLY A 362 -15.52 -12.41 -12.75
C GLY A 362 -16.52 -11.27 -12.65
N PRO A 363 -17.79 -11.54 -12.33
CA PRO A 363 -18.81 -10.50 -12.10
C PRO A 363 -18.48 -9.67 -10.85
N TYR A 364 -19.08 -8.48 -10.73
CA TYR A 364 -18.88 -7.59 -9.59
C TYR A 364 -19.10 -8.28 -8.23
N ALA A 365 -20.10 -9.14 -8.14
CA ALA A 365 -20.43 -9.87 -6.93
C ALA A 365 -19.34 -10.85 -6.45
N ALA A 366 -18.43 -11.27 -7.34
CA ALA A 366 -17.29 -12.08 -6.99
C ALA A 366 -16.15 -11.25 -6.33
N GLY A 367 -16.23 -9.92 -6.45
CA GLY A 367 -15.19 -9.03 -5.96
C GLY A 367 -13.86 -9.15 -6.70
N PRO A 368 -12.82 -8.45 -6.22
CA PRO A 368 -11.46 -8.62 -6.71
C PRO A 368 -10.92 -10.02 -6.43
N GLN A 369 -10.08 -10.53 -7.33
CA GLN A 369 -9.41 -11.82 -7.18
C GLN A 369 -7.90 -11.61 -7.12
N SER A 370 -7.17 -12.47 -6.39
CA SER A 370 -5.71 -12.38 -6.28
C SER A 370 -5.06 -13.74 -6.58
N VAL A 371 -3.89 -13.70 -7.22
CA VAL A 371 -3.07 -14.87 -7.52
C VAL A 371 -1.61 -14.58 -7.23
N VAL A 372 -1.03 -15.31 -6.28
CA VAL A 372 0.42 -15.27 -6.03
C VAL A 372 1.12 -16.27 -6.95
N VAL A 373 1.87 -15.76 -7.93
CA VAL A 373 2.73 -16.59 -8.79
C VAL A 373 4.08 -16.76 -8.11
N PRO A 374 4.42 -17.95 -7.59
CA PRO A 374 5.62 -18.15 -6.80
C PRO A 374 6.89 -17.96 -7.66
N TYR A 375 7.96 -17.45 -7.04
CA TYR A 375 9.24 -17.24 -7.72
C TYR A 375 9.77 -18.53 -8.36
N SER A 376 9.53 -19.68 -7.75
CA SER A 376 9.91 -20.99 -8.29
C SER A 376 9.29 -21.30 -9.67
N ALA A 377 8.07 -20.80 -9.93
CA ALA A 377 7.42 -20.95 -11.23
C ALA A 377 7.99 -19.99 -12.31
N LEU A 378 8.71 -18.96 -11.90
CA LEU A 378 9.26 -17.92 -12.77
C LEU A 378 10.79 -17.87 -12.79
N LYS A 379 11.48 -18.73 -12.02
CA LYS A 379 12.93 -18.66 -11.75
C LYS A 379 13.80 -18.57 -13.00
N ASP A 380 13.45 -19.31 -14.05
CA ASP A 380 14.22 -19.34 -15.30
C ASP A 380 14.06 -18.06 -16.13
N LEU A 381 13.00 -17.30 -15.89
CA LEU A 381 12.66 -16.06 -16.57
C LEU A 381 13.11 -14.82 -15.82
N ILE A 382 13.22 -14.89 -14.47
CA ILE A 382 13.62 -13.78 -13.60
C ILE A 382 15.09 -13.40 -13.90
N ASN A 383 15.34 -12.10 -13.93
CA ASN A 383 16.71 -11.58 -13.99
C ASN A 383 17.40 -11.82 -12.63
N PRO A 384 18.47 -12.64 -12.54
CA PRO A 384 19.13 -12.93 -11.27
C PRO A 384 19.79 -11.71 -10.63
N ASP A 385 20.15 -10.70 -11.45
CA ASP A 385 20.72 -9.42 -11.00
C ASP A 385 19.66 -8.31 -10.87
N GLY A 386 18.41 -8.66 -11.12
CA GLY A 386 17.27 -7.75 -11.04
C GLY A 386 16.72 -7.58 -9.62
N PRO A 387 15.69 -6.73 -9.46
CA PRO A 387 15.19 -6.32 -8.15
C PRO A 387 14.71 -7.48 -7.26
N VAL A 388 14.20 -8.57 -7.85
CA VAL A 388 13.72 -9.74 -7.10
C VAL A 388 14.61 -10.98 -7.28
N GLY A 389 15.79 -10.83 -7.88
CA GLY A 389 16.69 -11.96 -8.16
C GLY A 389 17.11 -12.74 -6.91
N SER A 390 17.23 -12.08 -5.76
CA SER A 390 17.54 -12.71 -4.47
C SER A 390 16.42 -13.63 -3.95
N PHE A 391 15.17 -13.38 -4.33
CA PHE A 391 14.02 -14.21 -3.90
C PHE A 391 13.83 -15.46 -4.78
N ALA A 392 14.45 -15.50 -5.97
CA ALA A 392 14.32 -16.59 -6.95
C ALA A 392 15.43 -17.64 -6.87
N LYS A 393 16.35 -17.50 -5.92
CA LYS A 393 17.49 -18.42 -5.69
C LYS A 393 17.10 -19.72 -5.04
#